data_9248346e45203787093f693467d0b860
#
_entry.id   9248346e45203787093f693467d0b860
#
_cell.length_a   1.000
_cell.length_b   1.000
_cell.length_c   1.000
_cell.angle_alpha   90.00
_cell.angle_beta   90.00
_cell.angle_gamma   90.00
#
_symmetry.space_group_name_H-M   'P 1'
#
loop_
_entity.id
_entity.type
_entity.pdbx_description
1 polymer ?
#
loop_
_entity_poly.entity_id
_entity_poly.type
_entity_poly.pdbx_seq_one_letter_code
_entity_poly.pdbx_strand_id
1 'polypeptide(L)'
;MAGSLSRRFIDGRRRGNGGAKVSGADFRPPLMPSRTAELLGALDALRGPKARLEVRTVGTVPTTHGEALPIPCYIQRGAVSPGFSFLRLAVFALVHGDEPAGGEAIQSLLATTLREPELLRGVELFCYPVCNPTGFEAGSRTNSAGLDLNREFWRNSAQPEVQALEAELRLRRFDGLVSLHADCDSSGLYAFARGAVTSEELLAPALQAAEGILPRNT
;
A
#
# COMPACT_ATOMS: atom_id res chain seq x y z
N MET A 1 52.15 0.49 51.03
CA MET A 1 52.65 1.85 51.11
C MET A 1 51.63 2.69 50.37
N ALA A 2 50.78 3.32 51.11
CA ALA A 2 50.76 4.75 51.44
C ALA A 2 50.58 5.61 50.17
N GLY A 3 49.65 6.51 50.03
CA GLY A 3 48.99 7.32 51.02
C GLY A 3 47.78 8.07 50.45
N SER A 4 46.91 8.28 51.35
CA SER A 4 45.76 9.19 51.35
C SER A 4 46.15 10.65 51.16
N LEU A 5 45.31 11.39 50.46
CA LEU A 5 45.18 12.84 50.70
C LEU A 5 43.73 13.29 50.51
N SER A 6 43.15 13.49 51.67
CA SER A 6 41.92 14.25 51.93
C SER A 6 42.13 15.73 51.67
N ARG A 7 41.18 16.43 51.03
CA ARG A 7 40.97 17.87 51.21
C ARG A 7 39.51 18.22 51.39
N ARG A 8 39.31 18.96 52.42
CA ARG A 8 38.05 19.46 53.01
C ARG A 8 37.51 20.68 52.25
N PHE A 9 36.20 20.76 52.27
CA PHE A 9 35.30 21.89 52.49
C PHE A 9 35.64 23.31 51.99
N ILE A 10 34.72 23.88 51.21
CA ILE A 10 34.20 25.24 51.51
C ILE A 10 32.68 25.24 51.21
N ASP A 11 31.91 25.53 52.26
CA ASP A 11 30.49 25.82 52.31
C ASP A 11 30.27 27.23 51.69
N GLY A 12 29.37 27.31 50.70
CA GLY A 12 28.97 28.56 50.07
C GLY A 12 27.46 28.61 49.86
N ARG A 13 26.73 28.93 50.94
CA ARG A 13 25.32 29.34 50.81
C ARG A 13 25.17 30.47 49.82
N ARG A 14 24.45 30.26 48.75
CA ARG A 14 23.83 31.32 47.95
C ARG A 14 22.32 31.10 47.90
N ARG A 15 21.67 32.19 48.20
CA ARG A 15 20.22 32.44 48.33
C ARG A 15 19.49 32.10 47.04
N GLY A 16 18.23 31.68 47.21
CA GLY A 16 17.29 31.33 46.17
C GLY A 16 17.05 32.45 45.16
N ASN A 17 16.94 32.02 43.94
CA ASN A 17 16.30 32.79 42.90
C ASN A 17 15.18 31.90 42.33
N GLY A 18 13.94 32.37 42.49
CA GLY A 18 12.74 31.68 42.01
C GLY A 18 12.73 31.61 40.51
N GLY A 19 13.30 30.54 39.97
CA GLY A 19 13.13 30.16 38.58
C GLY A 19 11.72 29.65 38.37
N ALA A 20 10.88 30.42 37.70
CA ALA A 20 9.59 29.96 37.20
C ALA A 20 9.85 28.68 36.39
N LYS A 21 9.26 27.56 36.80
CA LYS A 21 9.14 26.36 35.98
C LYS A 21 8.30 26.76 34.75
N VAL A 22 8.96 27.00 33.64
CA VAL A 22 8.30 26.99 32.34
C VAL A 22 7.82 25.55 32.14
N SER A 23 6.53 25.34 32.29
CA SER A 23 5.91 24.07 31.90
C SER A 23 6.28 23.83 30.47
N GLY A 24 7.01 22.73 30.22
CA GLY A 24 7.26 22.30 28.85
C GLY A 24 5.92 22.17 28.14
N ALA A 25 5.63 23.16 27.29
CA ALA A 25 4.54 23.00 26.36
C ALA A 25 4.83 21.68 25.62
N ASP A 26 3.89 20.75 25.66
CA ASP A 26 3.90 19.52 24.88
C ASP A 26 4.09 19.92 23.41
N PHE A 27 5.33 19.95 22.96
CA PHE A 27 5.65 20.06 21.56
C PHE A 27 5.24 18.74 20.92
N ARG A 28 3.97 18.67 20.49
CA ARG A 28 3.54 17.65 19.54
C ARG A 28 4.01 18.12 18.16
N PRO A 29 4.96 17.43 17.54
CA PRO A 29 5.30 17.73 16.16
C PRO A 29 4.01 17.65 15.34
N PRO A 30 3.82 18.49 14.31
CA PRO A 30 2.67 18.37 13.43
C PRO A 30 2.61 16.94 12.92
N LEU A 31 1.45 16.30 13.08
CA LEU A 31 1.21 14.96 12.54
C LEU A 31 1.50 15.05 11.03
N MET A 32 2.53 14.35 10.58
CA MET A 32 2.77 14.19 9.15
C MET A 32 1.51 13.57 8.55
N PRO A 33 1.03 14.07 7.41
CA PRO A 33 -0.12 13.46 6.77
C PRO A 33 0.15 11.98 6.54
N SER A 34 -0.86 11.15 6.80
CA SER A 34 -0.79 9.71 6.59
C SER A 34 -0.53 9.42 5.11
N ARG A 35 0.49 8.63 4.82
CA ARG A 35 0.84 8.20 3.45
C ARG A 35 -0.35 7.52 2.76
N THR A 36 -1.08 6.71 3.53
CA THR A 36 -2.33 6.07 3.06
C THR A 36 -3.38 7.14 2.73
N ALA A 37 -3.58 8.13 3.59
CA ALA A 37 -4.56 9.18 3.34
C ALA A 37 -4.20 10.04 2.11
N GLU A 38 -2.93 10.32 1.87
CA GLU A 38 -2.46 11.03 0.67
C GLU A 38 -2.76 10.25 -0.61
N LEU A 39 -2.38 8.95 -0.65
CA LEU A 39 -2.63 8.11 -1.82
C LEU A 39 -4.14 7.93 -2.06
N LEU A 40 -4.92 7.67 -1.02
CA LEU A 40 -6.37 7.52 -1.15
C LEU A 40 -7.06 8.84 -1.54
N GLY A 41 -6.59 9.98 -1.04
CA GLY A 41 -7.08 11.29 -1.45
C GLY A 41 -6.85 11.56 -2.94
N ALA A 42 -5.69 11.17 -3.47
CA ALA A 42 -5.40 11.28 -4.90
C ALA A 42 -6.28 10.35 -5.76
N LEU A 43 -6.54 9.13 -5.29
CA LEU A 43 -7.46 8.19 -5.94
C LEU A 43 -8.92 8.66 -5.87
N ASP A 44 -9.35 9.18 -4.73
CA ASP A 44 -10.70 9.69 -4.56
C ASP A 44 -10.97 10.95 -5.40
N ALA A 45 -9.95 11.74 -5.69
CA ALA A 45 -10.05 12.87 -6.63
C ALA A 45 -10.43 12.44 -8.05
N LEU A 46 -10.21 11.18 -8.44
CA LEU A 46 -10.66 10.61 -9.72
C LEU A 46 -12.17 10.39 -9.78
N ARG A 47 -12.86 10.42 -8.63
CA ARG A 47 -14.30 10.18 -8.51
C ARG A 47 -15.10 11.43 -8.84
N GLY A 48 -14.99 11.93 -10.05
CA GLY A 48 -15.84 13.03 -10.52
C GLY A 48 -17.32 12.61 -10.65
N PRO A 49 -18.25 13.58 -10.79
CA PRO A 49 -19.72 13.33 -10.81
C PRO A 49 -20.18 12.39 -11.92
N LYS A 50 -19.35 12.17 -12.92
CA LYS A 50 -19.61 11.25 -14.06
C LYS A 50 -18.70 10.01 -14.05
N ALA A 51 -17.78 9.92 -13.09
CA ALA A 51 -16.86 8.81 -13.02
C ALA A 51 -17.58 7.54 -12.56
N ARG A 52 -17.49 6.47 -13.36
CA ARG A 52 -18.00 5.15 -13.00
C ARG A 52 -16.97 4.40 -12.13
N LEU A 53 -16.58 5.02 -11.03
CA LEU A 53 -15.63 4.47 -10.08
C LEU A 53 -16.31 4.25 -8.72
N GLU A 54 -16.53 3.00 -8.36
CA GLU A 54 -17.08 2.60 -7.07
C GLU A 54 -15.91 2.36 -6.10
N VAL A 55 -16.08 2.73 -4.84
CA VAL A 55 -15.10 2.48 -3.78
C VAL A 55 -15.74 1.74 -2.63
N ARG A 56 -15.04 0.75 -2.09
CA ARG A 56 -15.42 -0.02 -0.89
C ARG A 56 -14.22 -0.19 0.01
N THR A 57 -14.48 -0.23 1.30
CA THR A 57 -13.52 -0.74 2.28
C THR A 57 -13.79 -2.23 2.47
N VAL A 58 -12.82 -3.06 2.13
CA VAL A 58 -12.94 -4.53 2.21
C VAL A 58 -12.42 -5.08 3.53
N GLY A 59 -11.65 -4.28 4.24
CA GLY A 59 -11.13 -4.59 5.58
C GLY A 59 -10.55 -3.36 6.24
N THR A 60 -10.27 -3.46 7.53
CA THR A 60 -9.57 -2.44 8.32
C THR A 60 -8.50 -3.10 9.16
N VAL A 61 -7.37 -2.42 9.32
CA VAL A 61 -6.24 -2.88 10.09
C VAL A 61 -6.07 -1.98 11.31
N PRO A 62 -6.16 -2.53 12.54
CA PRO A 62 -5.96 -1.75 13.75
C PRO A 62 -4.53 -1.20 13.82
N THR A 63 -4.39 0.03 14.34
CA THR A 63 -3.07 0.60 14.65
C THR A 63 -2.86 0.70 16.16
N THR A 64 -1.62 0.82 16.59
CA THR A 64 -1.27 1.01 17.99
C THR A 64 -1.80 2.33 18.58
N HIS A 65 -2.17 3.29 17.73
CA HIS A 65 -2.68 4.60 18.13
C HIS A 65 -4.20 4.71 18.11
N GLY A 66 -4.91 3.59 17.88
CA GLY A 66 -6.37 3.48 17.99
C GLY A 66 -7.14 3.79 16.71
N GLU A 67 -6.52 4.35 15.67
CA GLU A 67 -7.15 4.51 14.36
C GLU A 67 -6.99 3.23 13.54
N ALA A 68 -8.07 2.82 12.86
CA ALA A 68 -8.01 1.69 11.94
C ALA A 68 -7.75 2.19 10.52
N LEU A 69 -6.73 1.62 9.86
CA LEU A 69 -6.40 1.93 8.48
C LEU A 69 -7.25 1.07 7.53
N PRO A 70 -7.88 1.65 6.49
CA PRO A 70 -8.70 0.91 5.55
C PRO A 70 -7.86 0.12 4.54
N ILE A 71 -8.42 -1.00 4.08
CA ILE A 71 -8.01 -1.68 2.86
C ILE A 71 -9.08 -1.36 1.81
N PRO A 72 -8.83 -0.40 0.90
CA PRO A 72 -9.81 0.02 -0.08
C PRO A 72 -9.79 -0.87 -1.32
N CYS A 73 -10.95 -0.97 -1.99
CA CYS A 73 -11.09 -1.55 -3.31
C CYS A 73 -11.80 -0.54 -4.22
N TYR A 74 -11.16 -0.14 -5.29
CA TYR A 74 -11.70 0.69 -6.35
C TYR A 74 -12.18 -0.19 -7.49
N ILE A 75 -13.44 -0.04 -7.90
CA ILE A 75 -14.08 -0.90 -8.90
C ILE A 75 -14.50 -0.05 -10.09
N GLN A 76 -14.06 -0.44 -11.27
CA GLN A 76 -14.45 0.18 -12.52
C GLN A 76 -14.98 -0.88 -13.48
N ARG A 77 -16.14 -0.61 -14.09
CA ARG A 77 -16.78 -1.50 -15.06
C ARG A 77 -16.74 -0.89 -16.44
N GLY A 78 -16.25 -1.64 -17.39
CA GLY A 78 -16.35 -1.31 -18.80
C GLY A 78 -17.73 -1.61 -19.37
N ALA A 79 -17.90 -1.34 -20.66
CA ALA A 79 -19.09 -1.77 -21.38
C ALA A 79 -19.00 -3.27 -21.70
N VAL A 80 -20.12 -3.97 -21.62
CA VAL A 80 -20.24 -5.38 -22.02
C VAL A 80 -21.40 -5.54 -22.99
N SER A 81 -21.22 -6.36 -24.03
CA SER A 81 -22.28 -6.64 -24.99
C SER A 81 -23.39 -7.51 -24.35
N PRO A 82 -24.66 -7.36 -24.78
CA PRO A 82 -25.74 -8.21 -24.28
C PRO A 82 -25.45 -9.70 -24.48
N GLY A 83 -25.67 -10.47 -23.41
CA GLY A 83 -25.41 -11.91 -23.40
C GLY A 83 -23.99 -12.33 -23.00
N PHE A 84 -23.08 -11.39 -22.78
CA PHE A 84 -21.72 -11.65 -22.29
C PHE A 84 -21.58 -11.27 -20.81
N SER A 85 -20.69 -11.95 -20.11
CA SER A 85 -20.28 -11.62 -18.74
C SER A 85 -18.96 -10.84 -18.76
N PHE A 86 -18.68 -10.11 -17.68
CA PHE A 86 -17.39 -9.46 -17.50
C PHE A 86 -16.29 -10.48 -17.20
N LEU A 87 -15.12 -10.24 -17.76
CA LEU A 87 -13.86 -10.75 -17.26
C LEU A 87 -13.50 -9.94 -16.00
N ARG A 88 -13.36 -10.60 -14.86
CA ARG A 88 -13.06 -9.97 -13.57
C ARG A 88 -11.59 -10.01 -13.30
N LEU A 89 -10.95 -8.84 -13.25
CA LEU A 89 -9.53 -8.72 -12.99
C LEU A 89 -9.29 -8.00 -11.67
N ALA A 90 -8.45 -8.58 -10.81
CA ALA A 90 -7.95 -7.95 -9.61
C ALA A 90 -6.52 -7.44 -9.81
N VAL A 91 -6.23 -6.24 -9.27
CA VAL A 91 -4.88 -5.67 -9.23
C VAL A 91 -4.55 -5.33 -7.78
N PHE A 92 -3.57 -5.98 -7.22
CA PHE A 92 -3.05 -5.74 -5.88
C PHE A 92 -1.79 -4.90 -5.95
N ALA A 93 -1.66 -3.93 -5.05
CA ALA A 93 -0.43 -3.17 -4.85
C ALA A 93 -0.16 -2.99 -3.35
N LEU A 94 1.07 -2.61 -3.02
CA LEU A 94 1.48 -2.37 -1.64
C LEU A 94 1.19 -3.57 -0.72
N VAL A 95 1.41 -4.80 -1.20
CA VAL A 95 1.51 -5.99 -0.35
C VAL A 95 2.77 -5.89 0.53
N HIS A 96 3.83 -5.29 -0.02
CA HIS A 96 4.97 -4.79 0.73
C HIS A 96 4.84 -3.26 0.84
N GLY A 97 4.86 -2.73 2.07
CA GLY A 97 4.56 -1.32 2.31
C GLY A 97 5.65 -0.35 1.86
N ASP A 98 6.86 -0.83 1.56
CA ASP A 98 7.99 -0.08 1.03
C ASP A 98 8.02 0.01 -0.50
N GLU A 99 6.97 -0.47 -1.19
CA GLU A 99 6.86 -0.49 -2.65
C GLU A 99 5.77 0.49 -3.17
N PRO A 100 5.89 1.82 -2.99
CA PRO A 100 4.83 2.81 -3.31
C PRO A 100 4.47 2.87 -4.79
N ALA A 101 5.40 2.53 -5.68
CA ALA A 101 5.20 2.56 -7.14
C ALA A 101 3.98 1.75 -7.61
N GLY A 102 3.64 0.65 -6.92
CA GLY A 102 2.47 -0.14 -7.23
C GLY A 102 1.15 0.63 -7.01
N GLY A 103 1.06 1.42 -5.93
CA GLY A 103 -0.09 2.29 -5.65
C GLY A 103 -0.24 3.41 -6.68
N GLU A 104 0.86 4.04 -7.08
CA GLU A 104 0.91 5.07 -8.13
C GLU A 104 0.53 4.49 -9.50
N ALA A 105 0.97 3.26 -9.80
CA ALA A 105 0.59 2.56 -11.02
C ALA A 105 -0.93 2.30 -11.08
N ILE A 106 -1.56 1.90 -9.97
CA ILE A 106 -3.02 1.76 -9.89
C ILE A 106 -3.71 3.11 -10.11
N GLN A 107 -3.21 4.20 -9.51
CA GLN A 107 -3.77 5.54 -9.74
C GLN A 107 -3.72 5.91 -11.23
N SER A 108 -2.59 5.69 -11.88
CA SER A 108 -2.39 5.96 -13.30
C SER A 108 -3.29 5.09 -14.18
N LEU A 109 -3.43 3.80 -13.85
CA LEU A 109 -4.34 2.86 -14.54
C LEU A 109 -5.79 3.34 -14.47
N LEU A 110 -6.28 3.66 -13.27
CA LEU A 110 -7.65 4.14 -13.09
C LEU A 110 -7.89 5.48 -13.81
N ALA A 111 -6.94 6.42 -13.72
CA ALA A 111 -7.04 7.69 -14.44
C ALA A 111 -7.10 7.49 -15.96
N THR A 112 -6.32 6.56 -16.50
CA THR A 112 -6.30 6.24 -17.93
C THR A 112 -7.60 5.58 -18.37
N THR A 113 -8.06 4.56 -17.68
CA THR A 113 -9.29 3.84 -18.02
C THR A 113 -10.56 4.67 -17.83
N LEU A 114 -10.53 5.68 -16.94
CA LEU A 114 -11.61 6.66 -16.84
C LEU A 114 -11.65 7.63 -18.02
N ARG A 115 -10.49 8.00 -18.59
CA ARG A 115 -10.40 8.83 -19.80
C ARG A 115 -10.72 8.05 -21.07
N GLU A 116 -10.33 6.79 -21.11
CA GLU A 116 -10.43 5.88 -22.24
C GLU A 116 -11.21 4.60 -21.85
N PRO A 117 -12.56 4.73 -21.65
CA PRO A 117 -13.37 3.60 -21.12
C PRO A 117 -13.36 2.37 -22.02
N GLU A 118 -13.04 2.52 -23.30
CA GLU A 118 -12.96 1.42 -24.27
C GLU A 118 -11.87 0.41 -23.92
N LEU A 119 -10.83 0.82 -23.18
CA LEU A 119 -9.79 -0.07 -22.67
C LEU A 119 -10.33 -1.15 -21.71
N LEU A 120 -11.47 -0.88 -21.08
CA LEU A 120 -12.14 -1.83 -20.17
C LEU A 120 -13.32 -2.56 -20.83
N ARG A 121 -13.46 -2.55 -22.15
CA ARG A 121 -14.57 -3.26 -22.79
C ARG A 121 -14.56 -4.75 -22.40
N GLY A 122 -15.67 -5.22 -21.80
CA GLY A 122 -15.83 -6.59 -21.31
C GLY A 122 -15.09 -6.88 -19.99
N VAL A 123 -14.48 -5.89 -19.36
CA VAL A 123 -13.69 -6.05 -18.13
C VAL A 123 -14.37 -5.35 -16.95
N GLU A 124 -14.40 -6.03 -15.82
CA GLU A 124 -14.67 -5.47 -14.49
C GLU A 124 -13.35 -5.48 -13.70
N LEU A 125 -12.81 -4.29 -13.46
CA LEU A 125 -11.50 -4.09 -12.83
C LEU A 125 -11.68 -3.80 -11.34
N PHE A 126 -10.95 -4.52 -10.49
CA PHE A 126 -10.92 -4.37 -9.05
C PHE A 126 -9.49 -4.01 -8.62
N CYS A 127 -9.26 -2.79 -8.18
CA CYS A 127 -7.96 -2.31 -7.76
C CYS A 127 -7.88 -2.18 -6.24
N TYR A 128 -6.88 -2.80 -5.65
CA TYR A 128 -6.55 -2.75 -4.22
C TYR A 128 -5.22 -2.01 -4.06
N PRO A 129 -5.24 -0.67 -4.00
CA PRO A 129 -4.01 0.14 -4.06
C PRO A 129 -3.14 0.02 -2.81
N VAL A 130 -3.72 -0.36 -1.67
CA VAL A 130 -3.01 -0.52 -0.39
C VAL A 130 -3.45 -1.81 0.27
N CYS A 131 -2.69 -2.90 0.05
CA CYS A 131 -2.95 -4.19 0.66
C CYS A 131 -2.33 -4.32 2.07
N ASN A 132 -1.29 -3.53 2.38
CA ASN A 132 -0.58 -3.49 3.65
C ASN A 132 -0.51 -2.04 4.16
N PRO A 133 -1.60 -1.51 4.71
CA PRO A 133 -1.62 -0.11 5.12
C PRO A 133 -0.66 0.20 6.27
N THR A 134 -0.45 -0.70 7.23
CA THR A 134 0.49 -0.47 8.33
C THR A 134 1.95 -0.49 7.88
N GLY A 135 2.31 -1.38 6.96
CA GLY A 135 3.64 -1.38 6.34
C GLY A 135 3.86 -0.13 5.49
N PHE A 136 2.84 0.32 4.75
CA PHE A 136 2.92 1.53 3.94
C PHE A 136 3.14 2.79 4.79
N GLU A 137 2.41 2.95 5.90
CA GLU A 137 2.65 4.05 6.85
C GLU A 137 4.09 4.04 7.39
N ALA A 138 4.60 2.86 7.72
CA ALA A 138 5.93 2.68 8.26
C ALA A 138 7.05 2.72 7.19
N GLY A 139 6.73 2.68 5.89
CA GLY A 139 7.70 2.48 4.82
C GLY A 139 8.44 1.16 4.96
N SER A 140 7.76 0.12 5.41
CA SER A 140 8.32 -1.20 5.72
C SER A 140 7.77 -2.26 4.79
N ARG A 141 8.60 -3.22 4.39
CA ARG A 141 8.18 -4.40 3.65
C ARG A 141 7.10 -5.18 4.39
N THR A 142 7.29 -5.35 5.70
CA THR A 142 6.40 -6.12 6.57
C THR A 142 5.23 -5.27 7.11
N ASN A 143 4.19 -5.92 7.60
CA ASN A 143 3.13 -5.25 8.34
C ASN A 143 3.55 -4.90 9.78
N SER A 144 2.65 -4.31 10.58
CA SER A 144 2.92 -3.94 11.97
C SER A 144 3.24 -5.11 12.90
N ALA A 145 2.91 -6.34 12.50
CA ALA A 145 3.29 -7.56 13.20
C ALA A 145 4.68 -8.11 12.77
N GLY A 146 5.39 -7.43 11.88
CA GLY A 146 6.69 -7.84 11.35
C GLY A 146 6.62 -8.98 10.33
N LEU A 147 5.45 -9.24 9.74
CA LEU A 147 5.25 -10.35 8.81
C LEU A 147 5.25 -9.87 7.35
N ASP A 148 5.93 -10.62 6.48
CA ASP A 148 5.82 -10.48 5.03
C ASP A 148 4.48 -11.08 4.58
N LEU A 149 3.49 -10.23 4.29
CA LEU A 149 2.14 -10.65 3.92
C LEU A 149 2.12 -11.54 2.68
N ASN A 150 3.07 -11.38 1.75
CA ASN A 150 3.17 -12.21 0.56
C ASN A 150 3.57 -13.67 0.87
N ARG A 151 3.89 -14.00 2.12
CA ARG A 151 4.14 -15.36 2.63
C ARG A 151 2.98 -15.93 3.44
N GLU A 152 1.97 -15.10 3.73
CA GLU A 152 0.87 -15.43 4.63
C GLU A 152 -0.39 -15.96 3.93
N PHE A 153 -0.57 -15.67 2.64
CA PHE A 153 -1.74 -16.12 1.87
C PHE A 153 -1.89 -17.65 1.86
N TRP A 154 -3.12 -18.11 2.05
CA TRP A 154 -3.54 -19.52 2.04
C TRP A 154 -2.87 -20.39 3.12
N ARG A 155 -2.40 -19.74 4.19
CA ARG A 155 -1.78 -20.39 5.34
C ARG A 155 -2.59 -20.28 6.63
N ASN A 156 -3.88 -19.97 6.52
CA ASN A 156 -4.74 -19.72 7.68
C ASN A 156 -4.20 -18.59 8.59
N SER A 157 -3.69 -17.55 7.96
CA SER A 157 -3.08 -16.40 8.65
C SER A 157 -4.10 -15.67 9.52
N ALA A 158 -3.66 -15.23 10.70
CA ALA A 158 -4.44 -14.36 11.58
C ALA A 158 -4.34 -12.87 11.21
N GLN A 159 -3.58 -12.51 10.17
CA GLN A 159 -3.38 -11.12 9.78
C GLN A 159 -4.65 -10.55 9.15
N PRO A 160 -5.19 -9.42 9.64
CA PRO A 160 -6.44 -8.85 9.15
C PRO A 160 -6.37 -8.49 7.66
N GLU A 161 -5.21 -8.04 7.18
CA GLU A 161 -4.97 -7.77 5.77
C GLU A 161 -5.21 -9.00 4.91
N VAL A 162 -4.57 -10.11 5.28
CA VAL A 162 -4.65 -11.38 4.54
C VAL A 162 -6.07 -11.93 4.57
N GLN A 163 -6.71 -11.92 5.76
CA GLN A 163 -8.08 -12.39 5.91
C GLN A 163 -9.07 -11.62 5.03
N ALA A 164 -8.95 -10.29 4.99
CA ALA A 164 -9.80 -9.44 4.16
C ALA A 164 -9.59 -9.71 2.66
N LEU A 165 -8.34 -9.78 2.21
CA LEU A 165 -8.00 -10.01 0.81
C LEU A 165 -8.36 -11.43 0.36
N GLU A 166 -8.13 -12.45 1.17
CA GLU A 166 -8.58 -13.82 0.88
C GLU A 166 -10.11 -13.94 0.81
N ALA A 167 -10.84 -13.21 1.68
CA ALA A 167 -12.30 -13.17 1.62
C ALA A 167 -12.79 -12.59 0.27
N GLU A 168 -12.18 -11.49 -0.20
CA GLU A 168 -12.46 -10.93 -1.52
C GLU A 168 -12.13 -11.91 -2.66
N LEU A 169 -10.98 -12.58 -2.61
CA LEU A 169 -10.58 -13.57 -3.61
C LEU A 169 -11.58 -14.73 -3.69
N ARG A 170 -12.07 -15.24 -2.55
CA ARG A 170 -13.08 -16.30 -2.50
C ARG A 170 -14.45 -15.81 -2.99
N LEU A 171 -14.85 -14.60 -2.60
CA LEU A 171 -16.17 -14.04 -2.92
C LEU A 171 -16.31 -13.69 -4.41
N ARG A 172 -15.28 -13.02 -4.96
CA ARG A 172 -15.37 -12.42 -6.30
C ARG A 172 -15.10 -13.39 -7.42
N ARG A 173 -14.36 -14.48 -7.18
CA ARG A 173 -13.97 -15.46 -8.21
C ARG A 173 -13.37 -14.75 -9.43
N PHE A 174 -12.27 -14.07 -9.22
CA PHE A 174 -11.55 -13.37 -10.28
C PHE A 174 -11.06 -14.34 -11.36
N ASP A 175 -11.13 -13.91 -12.62
CA ASP A 175 -10.58 -14.64 -13.75
C ASP A 175 -9.06 -14.45 -13.84
N GLY A 176 -8.56 -13.32 -13.32
CA GLY A 176 -7.14 -13.01 -13.22
C GLY A 176 -6.79 -12.12 -12.04
N LEU A 177 -5.57 -12.28 -11.55
CA LEU A 177 -4.98 -11.44 -10.50
C LEU A 177 -3.59 -10.99 -10.93
N VAL A 178 -3.35 -9.69 -10.84
CA VAL A 178 -2.03 -9.07 -10.99
C VAL A 178 -1.59 -8.55 -9.63
N SER A 179 -0.40 -8.92 -9.18
CA SER A 179 0.22 -8.34 -7.98
C SER A 179 1.41 -7.49 -8.42
N LEU A 180 1.35 -6.20 -8.13
CA LEU A 180 2.40 -5.24 -8.47
C LEU A 180 3.43 -5.20 -7.35
N HIS A 181 4.68 -5.34 -7.71
CA HIS A 181 5.83 -5.26 -6.83
C HIS A 181 6.88 -4.31 -7.40
N ALA A 182 7.74 -3.75 -6.56
CA ALA A 182 8.93 -3.03 -6.95
C ALA A 182 10.16 -3.76 -6.40
N ASP A 183 11.16 -3.91 -7.25
CA ASP A 183 12.42 -4.57 -6.91
C ASP A 183 13.56 -3.58 -7.18
N CYS A 184 14.21 -3.11 -6.10
CA CYS A 184 15.32 -2.16 -6.21
C CYS A 184 16.61 -2.79 -6.76
N ASP A 185 16.70 -4.12 -6.75
CA ASP A 185 17.87 -4.86 -7.26
C ASP A 185 17.73 -5.21 -8.75
N SER A 186 16.55 -4.95 -9.34
CA SER A 186 16.27 -5.20 -10.75
C SER A 186 16.38 -3.92 -11.58
N SER A 187 17.12 -3.99 -12.67
CA SER A 187 17.28 -2.85 -13.60
C SER A 187 16.19 -2.74 -14.67
N GLY A 188 15.22 -3.65 -14.67
CA GLY A 188 14.20 -3.72 -15.70
C GLY A 188 12.89 -4.35 -15.25
N LEU A 189 11.94 -4.43 -16.18
CA LEU A 189 10.64 -5.04 -15.95
C LEU A 189 10.73 -6.55 -16.11
N TYR A 190 10.20 -7.27 -15.14
CA TYR A 190 9.99 -8.71 -15.21
C TYR A 190 8.65 -9.08 -14.60
N ALA A 191 8.16 -10.25 -14.90
CA ALA A 191 6.96 -10.77 -14.25
C ALA A 191 6.96 -12.31 -14.25
N PHE A 192 6.21 -12.85 -13.31
CA PHE A 192 5.94 -14.27 -13.22
C PHE A 192 4.47 -14.52 -13.54
N ALA A 193 4.19 -15.46 -14.42
CA ALA A 193 2.83 -15.87 -14.73
C ALA A 193 2.64 -17.37 -14.45
N ARG A 194 1.43 -17.75 -14.11
CA ARG A 194 1.05 -19.14 -13.94
C ARG A 194 0.14 -19.56 -15.08
N GLY A 195 0.60 -20.53 -15.86
CA GLY A 195 -0.11 -21.08 -17.02
C GLY A 195 0.43 -20.58 -18.35
N ALA A 196 0.49 -21.45 -19.35
CA ALA A 196 1.04 -21.15 -20.67
C ALA A 196 0.26 -20.03 -21.37
N VAL A 197 -1.07 -20.11 -21.38
CA VAL A 197 -1.93 -19.08 -21.99
C VAL A 197 -1.69 -17.71 -21.37
N THR A 198 -1.61 -17.62 -20.04
CA THR A 198 -1.33 -16.37 -19.35
C THR A 198 0.04 -15.82 -19.72
N SER A 199 1.04 -16.69 -19.86
CA SER A 199 2.40 -16.28 -20.21
C SER A 199 2.50 -15.79 -21.67
N GLU A 200 1.87 -16.48 -22.60
CA GLU A 200 2.00 -16.21 -24.04
C GLU A 200 1.03 -15.12 -24.52
N GLU A 201 -0.23 -15.16 -24.06
CA GLU A 201 -1.29 -14.30 -24.57
C GLU A 201 -1.41 -12.96 -23.82
N LEU A 202 -0.96 -12.90 -22.56
CA LEU A 202 -1.08 -11.70 -21.73
C LEU A 202 0.27 -11.13 -21.34
N LEU A 203 1.15 -11.94 -20.74
CA LEU A 203 2.39 -11.43 -20.17
C LEU A 203 3.41 -11.02 -21.23
N ALA A 204 3.64 -11.87 -22.24
CA ALA A 204 4.63 -11.57 -23.28
C ALA A 204 4.29 -10.27 -24.06
N PRO A 205 3.05 -10.05 -24.51
CA PRO A 205 2.65 -8.77 -25.13
C PRO A 205 2.78 -7.58 -24.19
N ALA A 206 2.43 -7.74 -22.89
CA ALA A 206 2.53 -6.67 -21.91
C ALA A 206 3.99 -6.25 -21.67
N LEU A 207 4.90 -7.20 -21.52
CA LEU A 207 6.34 -6.94 -21.41
C LEU A 207 6.89 -6.27 -22.69
N GLN A 208 6.48 -6.74 -23.86
CA GLN A 208 6.87 -6.14 -25.13
C GLN A 208 6.41 -4.69 -25.25
N ALA A 209 5.18 -4.38 -24.86
CA ALA A 209 4.65 -3.02 -24.88
C ALA A 209 5.40 -2.07 -23.93
N ALA A 210 5.97 -2.60 -22.85
CA ALA A 210 6.74 -1.83 -21.87
C ALA A 210 8.21 -1.62 -22.23
N GLU A 211 8.77 -2.37 -23.18
CA GLU A 211 10.20 -2.34 -23.56
C GLU A 211 10.70 -0.96 -24.02
N GLY A 212 9.79 -0.12 -24.54
CA GLY A 212 10.10 1.25 -24.93
C GLY A 212 10.27 2.21 -23.75
N ILE A 213 9.86 1.81 -22.54
CA ILE A 213 9.85 2.62 -21.32
C ILE A 213 10.87 2.04 -20.32
N LEU A 214 10.83 0.74 -20.10
CA LEU A 214 11.73 0.01 -19.20
C LEU A 214 12.28 -1.23 -19.91
N PRO A 215 13.59 -1.50 -19.86
CA PRO A 215 14.15 -2.71 -20.46
C PRO A 215 13.58 -3.96 -19.76
N ARG A 216 13.54 -5.07 -20.48
CA ARG A 216 13.33 -6.37 -19.81
C ARG A 216 14.53 -6.69 -18.95
N ASN A 217 14.24 -7.23 -17.76
CA ASN A 217 15.25 -7.90 -16.98
C ASN A 217 15.50 -9.29 -17.58
N THR A 218 16.73 -9.59 -17.91
CA THR A 218 17.17 -10.87 -18.55
C THR A 218 17.77 -11.79 -17.50
#